data_69a5daab45ece5d72f136113c8857bdd
#
_entry.id   69a5daab45ece5d72f136113c8857bdd
#
_cell.length_a   1.000
_cell.length_b   1.000
_cell.length_c   1.000
_cell.angle_alpha   90.00
_cell.angle_beta   90.00
_cell.angle_gamma   90.00
#
_symmetry.space_group_name_H-M   'P 1'
#
loop_
_entity.id
_entity.type
_entity.pdbx_description
1 polymer ?
#
loop_
_entity_poly.entity_id
_entity_poly.type
_entity_poly.pdbx_seq_one_letter_code
_entity_poly.pdbx_strand_id
1 'polypeptide(L)'
;MKLTDTSSAWDAQRIAEAHALYTELTGQALPLHLERQRQWAQILAHGYGIEDVRQLIRYLQREIRAGHRNPGALKLSNLLQLDRFEEDLALARLRLRPPPPPPAPPPTCESGKLTTSHSPEEEQAARERALEILRKFRETLR
;
A
#
# COMPACT_ATOMS: atom_id res chain seq x y z
N MET A 1 -18.18 25.52 -30.20
CA MET A 1 -17.67 26.46 -29.19
C MET A 1 -18.24 26.29 -27.80
N LYS A 2 -19.45 25.78 -27.65
CA LYS A 2 -20.04 25.51 -26.32
C LYS A 2 -19.49 24.28 -25.61
N LEU A 3 -18.78 23.41 -26.32
CA LEU A 3 -18.19 22.18 -25.76
C LEU A 3 -16.90 22.44 -24.94
N THR A 4 -16.24 23.55 -25.19
CA THR A 4 -15.00 23.92 -24.48
C THR A 4 -15.29 24.49 -23.09
N ASP A 5 -16.40 25.17 -22.91
CA ASP A 5 -16.77 25.72 -21.61
C ASP A 5 -17.21 24.66 -20.60
N THR A 6 -17.86 23.62 -21.10
CA THR A 6 -18.31 22.51 -20.24
C THR A 6 -17.13 21.69 -19.72
N SER A 7 -16.14 21.50 -20.56
CA SER A 7 -14.92 20.78 -20.16
C SER A 7 -14.15 21.56 -19.08
N SER A 8 -14.05 22.86 -19.26
CA SER A 8 -13.40 23.76 -18.31
C SER A 8 -14.08 23.77 -16.93
N ALA A 9 -15.40 23.75 -16.91
CA ALA A 9 -16.17 23.72 -15.67
C ALA A 9 -15.98 22.40 -14.92
N TRP A 10 -15.96 21.29 -15.63
CA TRP A 10 -15.70 19.97 -15.03
C TRP A 10 -14.30 19.87 -14.46
N ASP A 11 -13.32 20.43 -15.15
CA ASP A 11 -11.94 20.45 -14.68
C ASP A 11 -11.80 21.31 -13.43
N ALA A 12 -12.44 22.48 -13.40
CA ALA A 12 -12.43 23.34 -12.22
C ALA A 12 -13.06 22.66 -11.00
N GLN A 13 -14.15 21.93 -11.18
CA GLN A 13 -14.79 21.19 -10.12
C GLN A 13 -13.89 20.07 -9.58
N ARG A 14 -13.28 19.30 -10.48
CA ARG A 14 -12.35 18.24 -10.11
C ARG A 14 -11.13 18.80 -9.37
N ILE A 15 -10.61 19.91 -9.82
CA ILE A 15 -9.50 20.60 -9.16
C ILE A 15 -9.90 21.01 -7.75
N ALA A 16 -11.08 21.60 -7.58
CA ALA A 16 -11.59 22.00 -6.28
C ALA A 16 -11.79 20.78 -5.34
N GLU A 17 -12.33 19.69 -5.86
CA GLU A 17 -12.52 18.45 -5.11
C GLU A 17 -11.19 17.83 -4.70
N ALA A 18 -10.22 17.76 -5.59
CA ALA A 18 -8.90 17.24 -5.30
C ALA A 18 -8.18 18.07 -4.24
N HIS A 19 -8.27 19.39 -4.35
CA HIS A 19 -7.69 20.29 -3.36
C HIS A 19 -8.39 20.19 -2.00
N ALA A 20 -9.70 20.09 -1.98
CA ALA A 20 -10.47 19.88 -0.76
C ALA A 20 -10.11 18.55 -0.09
N LEU A 21 -9.95 17.51 -0.87
CA LEU A 21 -9.51 16.20 -0.37
C LEU A 21 -8.12 16.30 0.27
N TYR A 22 -7.18 16.97 -0.39
CA TYR A 22 -5.85 17.21 0.15
C TYR A 22 -5.92 17.94 1.50
N THR A 23 -6.70 19.01 1.55
CA THR A 23 -6.90 19.81 2.77
C THR A 23 -7.50 18.95 3.90
N GLU A 24 -8.49 18.13 3.58
CA GLU A 24 -9.14 17.24 4.55
C GLU A 24 -8.17 16.18 5.10
N LEU A 25 -7.42 15.53 4.24
CA LEU A 25 -6.53 14.45 4.63
C LEU A 25 -5.26 14.93 5.34
N THR A 26 -4.72 16.07 4.94
CA THR A 26 -3.48 16.61 5.53
C THR A 26 -3.72 17.62 6.65
N GLY A 27 -4.94 18.16 6.75
CA GLY A 27 -5.26 19.23 7.68
C GLY A 27 -4.66 20.59 7.33
N GLN A 28 -4.04 20.72 6.16
CA GLN A 28 -3.44 21.97 5.70
C GLN A 28 -4.43 22.75 4.85
N ALA A 29 -4.98 23.83 5.41
CA ALA A 29 -5.87 24.72 4.68
C ALA A 29 -5.03 25.69 3.85
N LEU A 30 -4.80 25.37 2.59
CA LEU A 30 -4.06 26.19 1.66
C LEU A 30 -5.00 26.82 0.63
N PRO A 31 -4.79 28.11 0.27
CA PRO A 31 -5.63 28.72 -0.76
C PRO A 31 -5.37 28.08 -2.12
N LEU A 32 -6.43 27.93 -2.90
CA LEU A 32 -6.36 27.40 -4.25
C LEU A 32 -6.16 28.56 -5.25
N HIS A 33 -4.92 29.06 -5.33
CA HIS A 33 -4.58 30.11 -6.29
C HIS A 33 -4.30 29.53 -7.69
N LEU A 34 -4.17 30.38 -8.67
CA LEU A 34 -4.07 30.01 -10.08
C LEU A 34 -2.95 29.01 -10.36
N GLU A 35 -1.79 29.20 -9.76
CA GLU A 35 -0.65 28.30 -9.92
C GLU A 35 -0.98 26.87 -9.48
N ARG A 36 -1.62 26.71 -8.32
CA ARG A 36 -2.04 25.42 -7.81
C ARG A 36 -3.13 24.79 -8.67
N GLN A 37 -4.05 25.59 -9.19
CA GLN A 37 -5.06 25.12 -10.13
C GLN A 37 -4.41 24.54 -11.39
N ARG A 38 -3.39 25.20 -11.92
CA ARG A 38 -2.64 24.70 -13.08
C ARG A 38 -1.94 23.38 -12.79
N GLN A 39 -1.33 23.26 -11.63
CA GLN A 39 -0.66 22.04 -11.22
C GLN A 39 -1.65 20.88 -11.07
N TRP A 40 -2.79 21.12 -10.44
CA TRP A 40 -3.86 20.11 -10.35
C TRP A 40 -4.40 19.75 -11.72
N ALA A 41 -4.62 20.73 -12.58
CA ALA A 41 -5.10 20.50 -13.94
C ALA A 41 -4.13 19.63 -14.73
N GLN A 42 -2.83 19.83 -14.57
CA GLN A 42 -1.81 19.02 -15.21
C GLN A 42 -1.88 17.56 -14.78
N ILE A 43 -2.04 17.30 -13.49
CA ILE A 43 -2.17 15.94 -12.97
C ILE A 43 -3.46 15.28 -13.47
N LEU A 44 -4.58 16.00 -13.43
CA LEU A 44 -5.87 15.48 -13.90
C LEU A 44 -5.87 15.23 -15.41
N ALA A 45 -5.16 16.07 -16.17
CA ALA A 45 -5.03 15.91 -17.62
C ALA A 45 -4.27 14.62 -18.01
N HIS A 46 -3.39 14.14 -17.14
CA HIS A 46 -2.69 12.86 -17.34
C HIS A 46 -3.53 11.63 -17.00
N GLY A 47 -4.79 11.80 -16.64
CA GLY A 47 -5.71 10.71 -16.37
C GLY A 47 -5.78 10.28 -14.91
N TYR A 48 -5.12 10.98 -14.00
CA TYR A 48 -5.21 10.70 -12.57
C TYR A 48 -6.50 11.26 -11.98
N GLY A 49 -7.14 10.49 -11.14
CA GLY A 49 -8.39 10.87 -10.50
C GLY A 49 -8.23 11.15 -9.01
N ILE A 50 -9.35 11.50 -8.38
CA ILE A 50 -9.42 11.79 -6.94
C ILE A 50 -8.99 10.58 -6.10
N GLU A 51 -9.35 9.37 -6.52
CA GLU A 51 -8.95 8.14 -5.84
C GLU A 51 -7.43 7.94 -5.86
N ASP A 52 -6.79 8.30 -6.96
CA ASP A 52 -5.33 8.24 -7.08
C ASP A 52 -4.66 9.21 -6.09
N VAL A 53 -5.19 10.41 -5.99
CA VAL A 53 -4.72 11.42 -5.02
C VAL A 53 -4.89 10.90 -3.60
N ARG A 54 -6.04 10.31 -3.30
CA ARG A 54 -6.32 9.74 -1.98
C ARG A 54 -5.34 8.62 -1.62
N GLN A 55 -5.10 7.70 -2.53
CA GLN A 55 -4.14 6.62 -2.34
C GLN A 55 -2.73 7.14 -2.10
N LEU A 56 -2.31 8.13 -2.89
CA LEU A 56 -1.00 8.74 -2.77
C LEU A 56 -0.81 9.40 -1.40
N ILE A 57 -1.78 10.19 -0.97
CA ILE A 57 -1.71 10.88 0.32
C ILE A 57 -1.65 9.87 1.47
N ARG A 58 -2.48 8.83 1.44
CA ARG A 58 -2.48 7.76 2.45
C ARG A 58 -1.14 7.03 2.49
N TYR A 59 -0.58 6.73 1.33
CA TYR A 59 0.72 6.10 1.23
C TYR A 59 1.81 6.98 1.86
N LEU A 60 1.87 8.25 1.50
CA LEU A 60 2.85 9.19 2.04
C LEU A 60 2.69 9.37 3.54
N GLN A 61 1.46 9.48 4.03
CA GLN A 61 1.21 9.56 5.48
C GLN A 61 1.72 8.32 6.21
N ARG A 62 1.50 7.15 5.65
CA ARG A 62 1.98 5.89 6.21
C ARG A 62 3.50 5.82 6.24
N GLU A 63 4.15 6.21 5.15
CA GLU A 63 5.62 6.22 5.05
C GLU A 63 6.25 7.25 6.02
N ILE A 64 5.60 8.38 6.21
CA ILE A 64 6.04 9.40 7.16
C ILE A 64 5.93 8.87 8.60
N ARG A 65 4.83 8.22 8.93
CA ARG A 65 4.64 7.60 10.26
C ARG A 65 5.65 6.49 10.54
N ALA A 66 6.01 5.75 9.51
CA ALA A 66 7.01 4.69 9.60
C ALA A 66 8.45 5.22 9.63
N GLY A 67 8.65 6.51 9.41
CA GLY A 67 9.98 7.13 9.38
C GLY A 67 10.73 6.95 8.06
N HIS A 68 10.09 6.41 7.03
CA HIS A 68 10.71 6.17 5.73
C HIS A 68 10.76 7.41 4.85
N ARG A 69 9.90 8.38 5.10
CA ARG A 69 9.79 9.63 4.34
C ARG A 69 9.76 10.84 5.25
N ASN A 70 10.30 11.93 4.75
CA ASN A 70 10.25 13.22 5.42
C ASN A 70 8.83 13.81 5.31
N PRO A 71 8.30 14.46 6.37
CA PRO A 71 7.02 15.17 6.30
C PRO A 71 6.88 16.16 5.13
N GLY A 72 8.00 16.70 4.64
CA GLY A 72 8.02 17.56 3.46
C GLY A 72 7.48 16.92 2.20
N ALA A 73 7.40 15.59 2.13
CA ALA A 73 6.80 14.88 1.00
C ALA A 73 5.31 15.17 0.83
N LEU A 74 4.62 15.54 1.91
CA LEU A 74 3.21 15.93 1.87
C LEU A 74 2.97 17.41 1.53
N LYS A 75 4.02 18.20 1.35
CA LYS A 75 3.85 19.57 0.87
C LYS A 75 3.20 19.55 -0.50
N LEU A 76 2.21 20.40 -0.67
CA LEU A 76 1.44 20.47 -1.92
C LEU A 76 2.35 20.72 -3.14
N SER A 77 3.36 21.57 -2.99
CA SER A 77 4.32 21.84 -4.05
C SER A 77 5.12 20.60 -4.48
N ASN A 78 5.42 19.71 -3.55
CA ASN A 78 6.11 18.45 -3.86
C ASN A 78 5.15 17.40 -4.41
N LEU A 79 3.94 17.35 -3.86
CA LEU A 79 2.91 16.40 -4.28
C LEU A 79 2.48 16.65 -5.73
N LEU A 80 2.36 17.90 -6.12
CA LEU A 80 1.89 18.30 -7.44
C LEU A 80 2.96 18.26 -8.53
N GLN A 81 4.18 17.87 -8.21
CA GLN A 81 5.18 17.58 -9.23
C GLN A 81 4.83 16.28 -9.95
N LEU A 82 4.54 16.38 -11.24
CA LEU A 82 4.04 15.26 -12.03
C LEU A 82 4.93 14.02 -11.93
N ASP A 83 6.24 14.19 -12.08
CA ASP A 83 7.19 13.08 -12.04
C ASP A 83 7.15 12.35 -10.68
N ARG A 84 7.17 13.11 -9.61
CA ARG A 84 7.06 12.55 -8.26
C ARG A 84 5.70 11.93 -7.99
N PHE A 85 4.65 12.56 -8.49
CA PHE A 85 3.30 12.04 -8.36
C PHE A 85 3.18 10.66 -9.00
N GLU A 86 3.67 10.50 -10.20
CA GLU A 86 3.64 9.22 -10.92
C GLU A 86 4.44 8.14 -10.20
N GLU A 87 5.65 8.46 -9.78
CA GLU A 87 6.52 7.52 -9.07
C GLU A 87 5.93 7.10 -7.72
N ASP A 88 5.50 8.07 -6.94
CA ASP A 88 4.93 7.80 -5.63
C ASP A 88 3.60 7.06 -5.73
N LEU A 89 2.78 7.37 -6.74
CA LEU A 89 1.54 6.66 -6.98
C LEU A 89 1.79 5.20 -7.37
N ALA A 90 2.78 4.95 -8.22
CA ALA A 90 3.16 3.59 -8.58
C ALA A 90 3.56 2.78 -7.34
N LEU A 91 4.37 3.38 -6.45
CA LEU A 91 4.75 2.76 -5.18
C LEU A 91 3.55 2.58 -4.25
N ALA A 92 2.64 3.55 -4.20
CA ALA A 92 1.44 3.49 -3.39
C ALA A 92 0.54 2.32 -3.82
N ARG A 93 0.36 2.13 -5.11
CA ARG A 93 -0.42 1.02 -5.66
C ARG A 93 0.18 -0.34 -5.31
N LEU A 94 1.50 -0.44 -5.30
CA LEU A 94 2.18 -1.68 -4.93
C LEU A 94 2.06 -1.97 -3.43
N ARG A 95 2.24 -0.96 -2.58
CA ARG A 95 2.27 -1.14 -1.14
C ARG A 95 0.91 -1.18 -0.46
N LEU A 96 -0.06 -0.45 -1.00
CA LEU A 96 -1.43 -0.46 -0.49
C LEU A 96 -2.24 -1.63 -1.06
N ARG A 97 -1.73 -2.28 -2.09
CA ARG A 97 -2.35 -3.49 -2.62
C ARG A 97 -2.30 -4.58 -1.55
N PRO A 98 -3.42 -5.25 -1.25
CA PRO A 98 -3.38 -6.37 -0.34
C PRO A 98 -2.35 -7.39 -0.87
N PRO A 99 -1.52 -7.96 0.01
CA PRO A 99 -0.57 -8.96 -0.43
C PRO A 99 -1.34 -10.06 -1.19
N PRO A 100 -0.80 -10.56 -2.31
CA PRO A 100 -1.43 -11.66 -3.00
C PRO A 100 -1.69 -12.76 -2.00
N PRO A 101 -2.89 -13.40 -2.01
CA PRO A 101 -3.14 -14.52 -1.11
C PRO A 101 -1.98 -15.48 -1.24
N PRO A 102 -1.40 -15.94 -0.11
CA PRO A 102 -0.33 -16.92 -0.18
C PRO A 102 -0.77 -18.02 -1.12
N PRO A 103 0.11 -18.52 -2.00
CA PRO A 103 -0.25 -19.56 -2.93
C PRO A 103 -1.01 -20.61 -2.15
N ALA A 104 -2.22 -20.94 -2.62
CA ALA A 104 -3.09 -21.89 -1.97
C ALA A 104 -2.22 -23.03 -1.44
N PRO A 105 -2.21 -23.26 -0.11
CA PRO A 105 -1.38 -24.30 0.42
C PRO A 105 -1.64 -25.54 -0.39
N PRO A 106 -0.61 -26.26 -0.85
CA PRO A 106 -0.81 -27.43 -1.65
C PRO A 106 -1.82 -28.31 -0.95
N PRO A 107 -2.66 -29.07 -1.67
CA PRO A 107 -3.72 -29.89 -1.09
C PRO A 107 -3.21 -30.78 0.05
N THR A 108 -1.91 -30.90 0.20
CA THR A 108 -1.26 -31.47 1.37
C THR A 108 -1.54 -30.73 2.67
N CYS A 109 -2.03 -29.49 2.66
CA CYS A 109 -2.50 -28.85 3.89
C CYS A 109 -3.86 -29.37 4.33
N GLU A 110 -4.59 -30.03 3.47
CA GLU A 110 -5.67 -30.88 3.90
C GLU A 110 -5.17 -32.06 4.70
N SER A 111 -3.88 -32.38 4.58
CA SER A 111 -3.22 -33.27 5.54
C SER A 111 -3.21 -32.70 6.96
N GLY A 112 -3.44 -31.38 7.12
CA GLY A 112 -3.77 -30.83 8.42
C GLY A 112 -5.03 -31.42 9.03
N LYS A 113 -5.97 -31.86 8.21
CA LYS A 113 -7.12 -32.64 8.66
C LYS A 113 -6.75 -34.10 8.95
N LEU A 114 -5.71 -34.60 8.31
CA LEU A 114 -5.14 -35.89 8.61
C LEU A 114 -4.32 -35.89 9.89
N THR A 115 -3.87 -34.71 10.37
CA THR A 115 -3.23 -34.59 11.67
C THR A 115 -4.21 -34.81 12.82
N THR A 116 -5.51 -34.66 12.59
CA THR A 116 -6.53 -35.04 13.58
C THR A 116 -6.73 -36.53 13.68
N SER A 117 -6.24 -37.28 12.69
CA SER A 117 -6.25 -38.74 12.72
C SER A 117 -4.89 -39.34 13.08
N HIS A 118 -3.89 -38.50 13.44
CA HIS A 118 -2.65 -39.03 14.01
C HIS A 118 -2.98 -39.72 15.33
N SER A 119 -2.79 -41.02 15.33
CA SER A 119 -2.88 -41.77 16.57
C SER A 119 -1.80 -41.25 17.50
N PRO A 120 -2.06 -41.16 18.81
CA PRO A 120 -1.08 -40.73 19.79
C PRO A 120 0.19 -41.57 19.76
N GLU A 121 0.13 -42.77 19.22
CA GLU A 121 1.25 -43.66 19.02
C GLU A 121 2.29 -43.15 18.04
N GLU A 122 1.85 -42.49 16.94
CA GLU A 122 2.75 -41.88 15.95
C GLU A 122 3.46 -40.66 16.50
N GLU A 123 2.78 -39.84 17.30
CA GLU A 123 3.42 -38.73 17.98
C GLU A 123 4.49 -39.16 18.97
N GLN A 124 4.22 -40.22 19.71
CA GLN A 124 5.19 -40.79 20.65
C GLN A 124 6.38 -41.35 19.90
N ALA A 125 6.18 -42.07 18.81
CA ALA A 125 7.25 -42.58 17.98
C ALA A 125 8.12 -41.46 17.40
N ALA A 126 7.51 -40.36 16.96
CA ALA A 126 8.26 -39.20 16.48
C ALA A 126 9.07 -38.53 17.58
N ARG A 127 8.54 -38.42 18.79
CA ARG A 127 9.26 -37.87 19.96
C ARG A 127 10.43 -38.76 20.36
N GLU A 128 10.23 -40.05 20.37
CA GLU A 128 11.29 -41.02 20.70
C GLU A 128 12.45 -40.95 19.69
N ARG A 129 12.13 -40.82 18.39
CA ARG A 129 13.13 -40.64 17.34
C ARG A 129 13.91 -39.34 17.52
N ALA A 130 13.23 -38.27 17.85
CA ALA A 130 13.85 -36.96 18.09
C ALA A 130 14.79 -37.03 19.32
N LEU A 131 14.35 -37.65 20.39
CA LEU A 131 15.16 -37.82 21.60
C LEU A 131 16.38 -38.73 21.34
N GLU A 132 16.22 -39.76 20.53
CA GLU A 132 17.31 -40.62 20.14
C GLU A 132 18.37 -39.90 19.31
N ILE A 133 17.95 -39.04 18.38
CA ILE A 133 18.84 -38.20 17.60
C ILE A 133 19.62 -37.24 18.50
N LEU A 134 18.96 -36.62 19.46
CA LEU A 134 19.59 -35.73 20.43
C LEU A 134 20.59 -36.48 21.32
N ARG A 135 20.27 -37.71 21.69
CA ARG A 135 21.19 -38.55 22.47
C ARG A 135 22.45 -38.89 21.67
N LYS A 136 22.32 -39.24 20.41
CA LYS A 136 23.44 -39.47 19.50
C LYS A 136 24.31 -38.24 19.32
N PHE A 137 23.69 -37.06 19.20
CA PHE A 137 24.41 -35.79 19.12
C PHE A 137 25.23 -35.52 20.39
N ARG A 138 24.68 -35.79 21.55
CA ARG A 138 25.42 -35.65 22.82
C ARG A 138 26.62 -36.58 22.91
N GLU A 139 26.48 -37.78 22.44
CA GLU A 139 27.59 -38.76 22.43
C GLU A 139 28.70 -38.37 21.45
N THR A 140 28.32 -37.74 20.33
CA THR A 140 29.27 -37.28 19.31
C THR A 140 30.04 -36.03 19.75
N LEU A 141 29.48 -35.22 20.64
CA LEU A 141 30.09 -33.99 21.16
C LEU A 141 31.00 -34.24 22.40
N ARG A 142 31.09 -35.44 22.88
CA ARG A 142 32.06 -35.82 23.86
C ARG A 142 33.31 -36.35 23.12
#